data_39d7434d8ad26a618e819c834d0318ae
#
_entry.id   39d7434d8ad26a618e819c834d0318ae
#
_cell.length_a   1.000
_cell.length_b   1.000
_cell.length_c   1.000
_cell.angle_alpha   90.00
_cell.angle_beta   90.00
_cell.angle_gamma   90.00
#
_symmetry.space_group_name_H-M   'P 1'
#
loop_
_entity.id
_entity.type
_entity.pdbx_description
1 polymer ?
#
loop_
_entity_poly.entity_id
_entity_poly.type
_entity_poly.pdbx_seq_one_letter_code
_entity_poly.pdbx_strand_id
1 'polypeptide(L)'
;MLTLQSINSINKKLDTEIKLKGDKVIEKIPSIIDKALRINLNDNIYGTFAEIGAGQETVRHFFRAGGSSGTIAKAMSAYDKDFSDAIYGIEEDGRYVTESRLKKMLDHEVDLIEQRLNRDKHPTKMFFSYANTVATIDFAKQFKGHGWVGIRYQIDSDEAYNEILLHIRFKETDGKLQQETLGKLGVNLIYGAFYKYNDPKRLLRYLYDHIDIDQLEIDTINFSGPRFADVDNRLMSLQLVKNRMTDAVMFDPTGKNILPAAVLYKKNILALRGSFRPVTKVNMDMYEKSLQMFVDGNKVKKENTLVIFEITLSNLSSGGEIDERDFMDRAELLCSLGQTVMISNFQEYYKVVEYFSNYTKERMGLALGVNNLIDVFDEKYYRHLSGGILEAFGKLFYRDLKVFLYPMEDEDGNVINSQNLKVHPRMKELYKFFAYNGKVIDITDFERDNLKIFSRKVLKMISENQPGWEGLLPSGIAEMIKKDHLFGFDNKILENV
;
A
#
# COMPACT_ATOMS: atom_id res chain seq x y z
N MET A 1 -42.56 16.74 5.39
CA MET A 1 -41.77 16.52 6.63
C MET A 1 -41.95 15.08 7.08
N LEU A 2 -40.85 14.32 7.10
CA LEU A 2 -40.86 12.99 7.70
C LEU A 2 -40.95 13.13 9.22
N THR A 3 -41.83 12.38 9.87
CA THR A 3 -41.98 12.45 11.33
C THR A 3 -40.79 11.74 12.02
N LEU A 4 -40.45 12.13 13.26
CA LEU A 4 -39.43 11.45 14.08
C LEU A 4 -39.65 9.93 14.15
N GLN A 5 -40.92 9.48 14.13
CA GLN A 5 -41.24 8.04 14.07
C GLN A 5 -40.84 7.37 12.75
N SER A 6 -40.97 8.07 11.62
CA SER A 6 -40.54 7.56 10.33
C SER A 6 -39.01 7.51 10.20
N ILE A 7 -38.28 8.50 10.78
CA ILE A 7 -36.81 8.51 10.83
C ILE A 7 -36.31 7.37 11.70
N ASN A 8 -36.87 7.16 12.88
CA ASN A 8 -36.53 6.04 13.76
C ASN A 8 -36.86 4.67 13.14
N SER A 9 -37.94 4.58 12.36
CA SER A 9 -38.27 3.36 11.62
C SER A 9 -37.32 3.05 10.49
N ILE A 10 -36.82 4.08 9.78
CA ILE A 10 -35.81 3.94 8.71
C ILE A 10 -34.47 3.54 9.32
N ASN A 11 -34.02 4.20 10.38
CA ASN A 11 -32.76 3.83 11.07
C ASN A 11 -32.85 2.41 11.62
N LYS A 12 -33.97 1.99 12.20
CA LYS A 12 -34.18 0.63 12.69
C LYS A 12 -34.19 -0.42 11.57
N LYS A 13 -34.70 -0.07 10.38
CA LYS A 13 -34.65 -0.93 9.19
C LYS A 13 -33.22 -1.09 8.62
N LEU A 14 -32.42 -0.04 8.68
CA LEU A 14 -31.02 -0.06 8.23
C LEU A 14 -30.11 -0.84 9.18
N ASP A 15 -30.47 -0.93 10.45
CA ASP A 15 -29.75 -1.69 11.47
C ASP A 15 -30.28 -3.13 11.67
N THR A 16 -31.20 -3.62 10.81
CA THR A 16 -31.81 -4.94 10.98
C THR A 16 -30.83 -6.04 10.62
N GLU A 17 -30.30 -6.73 11.64
CA GLU A 17 -29.57 -7.97 11.51
C GLU A 17 -30.50 -9.10 11.07
N ILE A 18 -30.18 -9.78 9.96
CA ILE A 18 -30.88 -10.98 9.56
C ILE A 18 -30.17 -12.18 10.20
N LYS A 19 -30.78 -12.78 11.22
CA LYS A 19 -30.35 -14.08 11.77
C LYS A 19 -30.71 -15.18 10.77
N LEU A 20 -29.72 -15.79 10.12
CA LEU A 20 -29.88 -17.05 9.41
C LEU A 20 -29.60 -18.23 10.36
N LYS A 21 -30.27 -19.37 10.09
CA LYS A 21 -30.08 -20.62 10.84
C LYS A 21 -28.59 -21.02 10.90
N GLY A 22 -27.99 -20.92 12.09
CA GLY A 22 -26.57 -21.22 12.37
C GLY A 22 -25.76 -19.95 12.61
N ASP A 23 -25.78 -19.42 13.81
CA ASP A 23 -24.92 -18.43 14.51
C ASP A 23 -24.04 -17.42 13.72
N LYS A 24 -24.26 -17.16 12.44
CA LYS A 24 -23.62 -16.09 11.69
C LYS A 24 -24.61 -14.95 11.44
N VAL A 25 -24.39 -13.84 12.11
CA VAL A 25 -25.05 -12.55 11.78
C VAL A 25 -24.52 -12.09 10.43
N ILE A 26 -25.36 -12.10 9.39
CA ILE A 26 -25.01 -11.48 8.11
C ILE A 26 -25.49 -10.04 8.17
N GLU A 27 -24.55 -9.12 8.32
CA GLU A 27 -24.83 -7.69 8.22
C GLU A 27 -25.27 -7.38 6.78
N LYS A 28 -26.50 -6.89 6.62
CA LYS A 28 -26.98 -6.46 5.29
C LYS A 28 -26.26 -5.19 4.90
N ILE A 29 -25.50 -5.23 3.80
CA ILE A 29 -24.83 -4.05 3.26
C ILE A 29 -25.89 -3.06 2.76
N PRO A 30 -25.99 -1.83 3.33
CA PRO A 30 -26.93 -0.82 2.86
C PRO A 30 -26.58 -0.39 1.43
N SER A 31 -27.60 -0.06 0.63
CA SER A 31 -27.35 0.51 -0.70
C SER A 31 -26.67 1.88 -0.61
N ILE A 32 -26.04 2.32 -1.71
CA ILE A 32 -25.39 3.65 -1.77
C ILE A 32 -26.39 4.77 -1.43
N ILE A 33 -27.63 4.66 -1.88
CA ILE A 33 -28.70 5.64 -1.58
C ILE A 33 -29.09 5.58 -0.09
N ASP A 34 -29.20 4.38 0.51
CA ASP A 34 -29.50 4.26 1.94
C ASP A 34 -28.40 4.87 2.82
N LYS A 35 -27.12 4.67 2.44
CA LYS A 35 -25.99 5.29 3.13
C LYS A 35 -26.05 6.82 3.06
N ALA A 36 -26.27 7.38 1.88
CA ALA A 36 -26.42 8.82 1.69
C ALA A 36 -27.63 9.37 2.45
N LEU A 37 -28.76 8.68 2.42
CA LEU A 37 -29.97 9.07 3.16
C LEU A 37 -29.73 9.07 4.68
N ARG A 38 -29.02 8.07 5.21
CA ARG A 38 -28.71 8.02 6.65
C ARG A 38 -27.86 9.20 7.11
N ILE A 39 -26.89 9.65 6.29
CA ILE A 39 -26.14 10.88 6.53
C ILE A 39 -27.05 12.10 6.48
N ASN A 40 -27.87 12.23 5.44
CA ASN A 40 -28.78 13.38 5.25
C ASN A 40 -29.84 13.53 6.38
N LEU A 41 -30.26 12.41 6.98
CA LEU A 41 -31.23 12.41 8.08
C LEU A 41 -30.60 12.62 9.47
N ASN A 42 -29.27 12.75 9.56
CA ASN A 42 -28.61 13.07 10.81
C ASN A 42 -28.45 14.60 10.94
N ASP A 43 -29.32 15.20 11.74
CA ASP A 43 -29.36 16.66 11.93
C ASP A 43 -28.01 17.25 12.46
N ASN A 44 -27.14 16.44 13.03
CA ASN A 44 -25.86 16.91 13.55
C ASN A 44 -24.75 16.90 12.50
N ILE A 45 -24.88 16.20 11.37
CA ILE A 45 -23.88 16.17 10.31
C ILE A 45 -24.10 17.33 9.34
N TYR A 46 -23.05 18.13 9.10
CA TYR A 46 -23.11 19.28 8.21
C TYR A 46 -21.78 19.53 7.52
N GLY A 47 -21.78 19.68 6.20
CA GLY A 47 -20.51 19.82 5.50
C GLY A 47 -20.59 20.25 4.05
N THR A 48 -19.41 20.29 3.42
CA THR A 48 -19.20 20.74 2.06
C THR A 48 -18.60 19.64 1.19
N PHE A 49 -18.85 19.78 -0.11
CA PHE A 49 -18.26 18.99 -1.17
C PHE A 49 -17.47 19.89 -2.10
N ALA A 50 -16.19 19.58 -2.33
CA ALA A 50 -15.33 20.29 -3.26
C ALA A 50 -14.61 19.28 -4.19
N GLU A 51 -14.76 19.50 -5.47
CA GLU A 51 -14.33 18.52 -6.47
C GLU A 51 -13.52 19.20 -7.57
N ILE A 52 -12.37 18.63 -7.92
CA ILE A 52 -11.59 18.98 -9.08
C ILE A 52 -11.59 17.80 -10.04
N GLY A 53 -12.11 18.02 -11.26
CA GLY A 53 -12.23 16.99 -12.28
C GLY A 53 -13.53 16.20 -12.17
N ALA A 54 -13.48 14.89 -11.95
CA ALA A 54 -14.57 13.96 -12.25
C ALA A 54 -15.39 13.49 -11.04
N GLY A 55 -15.45 14.27 -9.95
CA GLY A 55 -16.01 13.82 -8.66
C GLY A 55 -17.51 14.00 -8.43
N GLN A 56 -18.24 14.62 -9.34
CA GLN A 56 -19.62 15.15 -9.13
C GLN A 56 -20.65 14.09 -8.75
N GLU A 57 -20.43 12.82 -9.08
CA GLU A 57 -21.36 11.73 -8.75
C GLU A 57 -21.47 11.49 -7.24
N THR A 58 -20.45 11.84 -6.44
CA THR A 58 -20.52 11.67 -4.98
C THR A 58 -21.67 12.51 -4.40
N VAL A 59 -21.64 13.81 -4.58
CA VAL A 59 -22.69 14.70 -4.02
C VAL A 59 -24.03 14.44 -4.67
N ARG A 60 -24.07 14.00 -5.92
CA ARG A 60 -25.29 13.65 -6.62
C ARG A 60 -26.06 12.52 -5.93
N HIS A 61 -25.40 11.54 -5.35
CA HIS A 61 -26.04 10.49 -4.55
C HIS A 61 -26.77 11.07 -3.34
N PHE A 62 -26.19 12.05 -2.65
CA PHE A 62 -26.83 12.71 -1.50
C PHE A 62 -28.07 13.52 -1.93
N PHE A 63 -27.99 14.27 -3.03
CA PHE A 63 -29.15 15.01 -3.54
C PHE A 63 -30.27 14.08 -3.98
N ARG A 64 -29.94 12.95 -4.61
CA ARG A 64 -30.94 11.94 -5.05
C ARG A 64 -31.57 11.18 -3.89
N ALA A 65 -30.87 10.98 -2.79
CA ALA A 65 -31.38 10.33 -1.59
C ALA A 65 -32.46 11.20 -0.89
N GLY A 66 -32.43 12.51 -1.09
CA GLY A 66 -33.32 13.48 -0.44
C GLY A 66 -32.89 13.84 0.98
N GLY A 67 -33.52 14.85 1.57
CA GLY A 67 -33.22 15.31 2.93
C GLY A 67 -31.90 16.08 3.09
N SER A 68 -31.22 16.43 2.00
CA SER A 68 -29.85 17.00 2.00
C SER A 68 -29.79 18.46 2.44
N SER A 69 -30.87 19.19 2.50
CA SER A 69 -30.88 20.63 2.82
C SER A 69 -30.37 20.97 4.23
N GLY A 70 -30.44 20.01 5.16
CA GLY A 70 -29.95 20.15 6.54
C GLY A 70 -28.52 19.67 6.74
N THR A 71 -27.90 19.07 5.71
CA THR A 71 -26.61 18.39 5.78
C THR A 71 -25.57 18.99 4.85
N ILE A 72 -25.97 19.38 3.61
CA ILE A 72 -25.03 19.91 2.62
C ILE A 72 -25.08 21.43 2.60
N ALA A 73 -24.00 22.05 3.07
CA ALA A 73 -23.83 23.51 3.05
C ALA A 73 -23.54 24.02 1.62
N LYS A 74 -22.66 23.32 0.91
CA LYS A 74 -22.17 23.71 -0.41
C LYS A 74 -21.66 22.48 -1.17
N ALA A 75 -21.89 22.46 -2.47
CA ALA A 75 -21.22 21.57 -3.39
C ALA A 75 -20.63 22.40 -4.53
N MET A 76 -19.34 22.21 -4.83
CA MET A 76 -18.63 22.98 -5.85
C MET A 76 -17.71 22.08 -6.66
N SER A 77 -17.72 22.27 -7.97
CA SER A 77 -16.76 21.67 -8.88
C SER A 77 -15.93 22.76 -9.53
N ALA A 78 -14.60 22.71 -9.34
CA ALA A 78 -13.63 23.55 -10.02
C ALA A 78 -12.99 22.77 -11.17
N TYR A 79 -13.28 23.16 -12.39
CA TYR A 79 -12.82 22.43 -13.58
C TYR A 79 -11.64 23.09 -14.27
N ASP A 80 -11.63 24.42 -14.21
CA ASP A 80 -10.56 25.23 -14.80
C ASP A 80 -9.36 25.36 -13.87
N LYS A 81 -8.18 25.33 -14.45
CA LYS A 81 -6.91 25.40 -13.75
C LYS A 81 -6.74 26.69 -12.98
N ASP A 82 -6.85 27.81 -13.67
CA ASP A 82 -6.58 29.12 -13.11
C ASP A 82 -7.61 29.46 -12.03
N PHE A 83 -8.86 29.04 -12.23
CA PHE A 83 -9.92 29.19 -11.25
C PHE A 83 -9.66 28.34 -9.98
N SER A 84 -9.20 27.10 -10.16
CA SER A 84 -8.82 26.23 -9.05
C SER A 84 -7.62 26.80 -8.28
N ASP A 85 -6.62 27.34 -8.98
CA ASP A 85 -5.46 27.97 -8.36
C ASP A 85 -5.82 29.26 -7.61
N ALA A 86 -6.80 30.03 -8.11
CA ALA A 86 -7.30 31.23 -7.42
C ALA A 86 -8.00 30.90 -6.10
N ILE A 87 -8.59 29.70 -5.96
CA ILE A 87 -9.27 29.28 -4.72
C ILE A 87 -8.29 28.60 -3.76
N TYR A 88 -7.49 27.64 -4.25
CA TYR A 88 -6.71 26.73 -3.41
C TYR A 88 -5.20 27.01 -3.44
N GLY A 89 -4.76 28.02 -4.17
CA GLY A 89 -3.34 28.35 -4.36
C GLY A 89 -2.69 27.49 -5.45
N ILE A 90 -1.50 27.89 -5.88
CA ILE A 90 -0.72 27.21 -6.92
C ILE A 90 0.02 26.02 -6.32
N GLU A 91 0.12 24.91 -7.06
CA GLU A 91 0.99 23.78 -6.74
C GLU A 91 2.40 23.99 -7.32
N GLU A 92 3.44 23.71 -6.52
CA GLU A 92 4.85 23.95 -6.90
C GLU A 92 5.25 23.20 -8.19
N ASP A 93 4.74 21.99 -8.37
CA ASP A 93 5.02 21.15 -9.54
C ASP A 93 4.03 21.35 -10.71
N GLY A 94 3.05 22.25 -10.53
CA GLY A 94 2.00 22.56 -11.50
C GLY A 94 1.01 21.42 -11.75
N ARG A 95 1.01 20.37 -10.89
CA ARG A 95 0.07 19.24 -10.98
C ARG A 95 -1.14 19.46 -10.09
N TYR A 96 -2.30 18.99 -10.54
CA TYR A 96 -3.57 19.14 -9.80
C TYR A 96 -3.97 17.91 -9.03
N VAL A 97 -3.59 16.74 -9.52
CA VAL A 97 -3.93 15.47 -8.90
C VAL A 97 -2.81 15.10 -7.93
N THR A 98 -2.80 15.78 -6.77
CA THR A 98 -1.78 15.61 -5.72
C THR A 98 -2.42 15.55 -4.34
N GLU A 99 -1.74 14.91 -3.39
CA GLU A 99 -2.13 14.90 -1.97
C GLU A 99 -2.17 16.33 -1.40
N SER A 100 -1.18 17.14 -1.77
CA SER A 100 -1.09 18.54 -1.35
C SER A 100 -2.32 19.34 -1.78
N ARG A 101 -2.76 19.20 -3.04
CA ARG A 101 -3.98 19.84 -3.55
C ARG A 101 -5.21 19.39 -2.76
N LEU A 102 -5.35 18.08 -2.52
CA LEU A 102 -6.46 17.55 -1.74
C LEU A 102 -6.50 18.16 -0.33
N LYS A 103 -5.36 18.23 0.37
CA LYS A 103 -5.27 18.82 1.71
C LYS A 103 -5.66 20.29 1.72
N LYS A 104 -5.15 21.08 0.77
CA LYS A 104 -5.53 22.50 0.62
C LYS A 104 -7.04 22.67 0.39
N MET A 105 -7.67 21.77 -0.38
CA MET A 105 -9.12 21.79 -0.57
C MET A 105 -9.86 21.50 0.73
N LEU A 106 -9.46 20.45 1.47
CA LEU A 106 -10.09 20.07 2.73
C LEU A 106 -9.97 21.18 3.77
N ASP A 107 -8.78 21.80 3.92
CA ASP A 107 -8.53 22.91 4.84
C ASP A 107 -9.39 24.12 4.50
N HIS A 108 -9.36 24.54 3.23
CA HIS A 108 -10.14 25.70 2.77
C HIS A 108 -11.63 25.54 3.02
N GLU A 109 -12.16 24.33 2.76
CA GLU A 109 -13.60 24.07 2.93
C GLU A 109 -14.03 24.03 4.38
N VAL A 110 -13.20 23.51 5.30
CA VAL A 110 -13.43 23.54 6.74
C VAL A 110 -13.39 24.98 7.24
N ASP A 111 -12.36 25.74 6.89
CA ASP A 111 -12.21 27.16 7.30
C ASP A 111 -13.42 27.98 6.82
N LEU A 112 -13.91 27.70 5.62
CA LEU A 112 -15.05 28.39 5.06
C LEU A 112 -16.36 28.13 5.85
N ILE A 113 -16.58 26.88 6.30
CA ILE A 113 -17.72 26.54 7.14
C ILE A 113 -17.60 27.24 8.49
N GLU A 114 -16.46 27.14 9.15
CA GLU A 114 -16.23 27.71 10.48
C GLU A 114 -16.36 29.23 10.51
N GLN A 115 -15.89 29.92 9.46
CA GLN A 115 -16.05 31.37 9.33
C GLN A 115 -17.51 31.81 9.11
N ARG A 116 -18.35 30.99 8.49
CA ARG A 116 -19.72 31.36 8.09
C ARG A 116 -20.80 30.87 9.05
N LEU A 117 -20.54 29.79 9.78
CA LEU A 117 -21.49 29.21 10.73
C LEU A 117 -21.02 29.47 12.16
N ASN A 118 -21.81 30.26 12.88
CA ASN A 118 -21.55 30.51 14.28
C ASN A 118 -21.80 29.25 15.11
N ARG A 119 -20.77 28.74 15.76
CA ARG A 119 -20.81 27.56 16.65
C ARG A 119 -21.83 27.73 17.78
N ASP A 120 -21.98 28.93 18.36
CA ASP A 120 -22.95 29.18 19.43
C ASP A 120 -24.40 28.94 18.99
N LYS A 121 -24.67 29.13 17.68
CA LYS A 121 -25.97 28.86 17.09
C LYS A 121 -26.15 27.40 16.64
N HIS A 122 -25.03 26.67 16.50
CA HIS A 122 -25.00 25.31 16.01
C HIS A 122 -24.08 24.42 16.87
N PRO A 123 -24.30 24.34 18.19
CA PRO A 123 -23.37 23.73 19.14
C PRO A 123 -23.23 22.22 18.97
N THR A 124 -24.18 21.54 18.33
CA THR A 124 -24.17 20.09 18.14
C THR A 124 -23.73 19.67 16.74
N LYS A 125 -23.43 20.63 15.85
CA LYS A 125 -23.04 20.30 14.46
C LYS A 125 -21.63 19.74 14.39
N MET A 126 -21.49 18.56 13.83
CA MET A 126 -20.23 17.95 13.42
C MET A 126 -19.93 18.38 11.98
N PHE A 127 -18.92 19.20 11.80
CA PHE A 127 -18.57 19.68 10.47
C PHE A 127 -17.72 18.65 9.71
N PHE A 128 -17.93 18.59 8.40
CA PHE A 128 -17.05 17.87 7.50
C PHE A 128 -16.79 18.63 6.20
N SER A 129 -15.64 18.36 5.61
CA SER A 129 -15.37 18.63 4.21
C SER A 129 -15.03 17.31 3.50
N TYR A 130 -15.66 17.06 2.37
CA TYR A 130 -15.28 16.01 1.44
C TYR A 130 -14.67 16.66 0.22
N ALA A 131 -13.51 16.20 -0.19
CA ALA A 131 -12.88 16.70 -1.39
C ALA A 131 -12.29 15.57 -2.23
N ASN A 132 -12.19 15.82 -3.53
CA ASN A 132 -11.44 14.97 -4.44
C ASN A 132 -10.79 15.80 -5.55
N THR A 133 -9.65 15.32 -6.02
CA THR A 133 -8.95 15.82 -7.21
C THR A 133 -8.59 14.61 -8.07
N VAL A 134 -9.33 14.43 -9.17
CA VAL A 134 -9.35 13.18 -9.93
C VAL A 134 -9.33 13.45 -11.42
N ALA A 135 -8.39 12.80 -12.12
CA ALA A 135 -8.38 12.69 -13.56
C ALA A 135 -8.91 11.31 -13.98
N THR A 136 -9.91 11.28 -14.86
CA THR A 136 -10.38 10.05 -15.50
C THR A 136 -9.49 9.68 -16.69
N ILE A 137 -9.74 8.51 -17.29
CA ILE A 137 -9.13 8.10 -18.54
C ILE A 137 -9.32 9.16 -19.60
N ASP A 138 -8.27 9.45 -20.35
CA ASP A 138 -8.34 10.41 -21.47
C ASP A 138 -9.09 9.82 -22.67
N PHE A 139 -9.49 10.70 -23.62
CA PHE A 139 -10.21 10.29 -24.82
C PHE A 139 -9.43 9.29 -25.67
N ALA A 140 -8.10 9.41 -25.71
CA ALA A 140 -7.21 8.51 -26.45
C ALA A 140 -6.94 7.19 -25.71
N LYS A 141 -7.46 7.02 -24.47
CA LYS A 141 -7.24 5.87 -23.58
C LYS A 141 -5.77 5.55 -23.31
N GLN A 142 -4.91 6.55 -23.40
CA GLN A 142 -3.47 6.43 -23.16
C GLN A 142 -3.12 6.70 -21.70
N PHE A 143 -3.87 7.55 -21.03
CA PHE A 143 -3.70 7.90 -19.64
C PHE A 143 -4.67 7.12 -18.77
N LYS A 144 -4.17 6.41 -17.77
CA LYS A 144 -5.00 5.70 -16.78
C LYS A 144 -5.49 6.69 -15.74
N GLY A 145 -6.82 6.73 -15.51
CA GLY A 145 -7.42 7.58 -14.50
C GLY A 145 -6.91 7.29 -13.10
N HIS A 146 -6.68 8.34 -12.32
CA HIS A 146 -6.29 8.26 -10.91
C HIS A 146 -6.67 9.53 -10.16
N GLY A 147 -6.62 9.50 -8.85
CA GLY A 147 -6.90 10.69 -8.06
C GLY A 147 -6.71 10.53 -6.56
N TRP A 148 -6.82 11.66 -5.90
CA TRP A 148 -6.86 11.76 -4.45
C TRP A 148 -8.26 12.08 -3.98
N VAL A 149 -8.71 11.38 -2.95
CA VAL A 149 -10.04 11.51 -2.34
C VAL A 149 -9.87 11.58 -0.84
N GLY A 150 -10.58 12.48 -0.17
CA GLY A 150 -10.46 12.61 1.27
C GLY A 150 -11.68 13.20 1.94
N ILE A 151 -11.72 12.98 3.24
CA ILE A 151 -12.69 13.60 4.15
C ILE A 151 -11.96 14.12 5.38
N ARG A 152 -12.28 15.34 5.80
CA ARG A 152 -11.91 15.93 7.08
C ARG A 152 -13.20 16.18 7.87
N TYR A 153 -13.31 15.66 9.10
CA TYR A 153 -14.59 15.58 9.79
C TYR A 153 -14.44 15.51 11.30
N GLN A 154 -15.51 15.84 12.00
CA GLN A 154 -15.66 15.72 13.44
C GLN A 154 -16.64 14.59 13.79
N ILE A 155 -16.40 13.89 14.88
CA ILE A 155 -17.35 12.93 15.48
C ILE A 155 -18.06 13.56 16.67
N ASP A 156 -17.46 14.58 17.24
CA ASP A 156 -18.04 15.44 18.27
C ASP A 156 -17.81 16.92 17.88
N SER A 157 -18.78 17.79 18.14
CA SER A 157 -18.70 19.21 17.76
C SER A 157 -17.52 19.97 18.38
N ASP A 158 -17.04 19.51 19.54
CA ASP A 158 -15.94 20.14 20.30
C ASP A 158 -14.58 19.45 20.02
N GLU A 159 -14.56 18.44 19.17
CA GLU A 159 -13.37 17.67 18.85
C GLU A 159 -12.56 18.30 17.71
N ALA A 160 -11.23 18.14 17.74
CA ALA A 160 -10.38 18.42 16.59
C ALA A 160 -10.73 17.50 15.42
N TYR A 161 -10.42 17.94 14.19
CA TYR A 161 -10.78 17.20 13.00
C TYR A 161 -9.99 15.88 12.85
N ASN A 162 -10.70 14.85 12.42
CA ASN A 162 -10.15 13.61 11.92
C ASN A 162 -10.07 13.68 10.41
N GLU A 163 -9.13 12.95 9.81
CA GLU A 163 -8.92 12.94 8.37
C GLU A 163 -8.68 11.52 7.85
N ILE A 164 -9.27 11.21 6.70
CA ILE A 164 -8.99 10.00 5.93
C ILE A 164 -8.68 10.43 4.50
N LEU A 165 -7.49 10.09 4.02
CA LEU A 165 -7.02 10.38 2.67
C LEU A 165 -6.75 9.08 1.92
N LEU A 166 -7.18 9.01 0.66
CA LEU A 166 -7.01 7.89 -0.23
C LEU A 166 -6.36 8.35 -1.53
N HIS A 167 -5.38 7.59 -2.04
CA HIS A 167 -5.05 7.64 -3.45
C HIS A 167 -5.66 6.45 -4.16
N ILE A 168 -6.27 6.70 -5.33
CA ILE A 168 -7.00 5.71 -6.11
C ILE A 168 -6.51 5.66 -7.55
N ARG A 169 -6.66 4.48 -8.16
CA ARG A 169 -6.42 4.26 -9.59
C ARG A 169 -7.59 3.49 -10.17
N PHE A 170 -8.12 3.96 -11.29
CA PHE A 170 -9.20 3.24 -11.96
C PHE A 170 -8.64 2.08 -12.80
N LYS A 171 -9.28 0.95 -12.72
CA LYS A 171 -9.04 -0.23 -13.55
C LYS A 171 -9.99 -0.27 -14.75
N GLU A 172 -11.15 0.37 -14.63
CA GLU A 172 -12.11 0.56 -15.71
C GLU A 172 -11.52 1.39 -16.85
N THR A 173 -11.96 1.11 -18.10
CA THR A 173 -11.48 1.77 -19.33
C THR A 173 -12.52 2.69 -19.96
N ASP A 174 -13.48 3.15 -19.16
CA ASP A 174 -14.54 4.08 -19.55
C ASP A 174 -14.69 5.19 -18.52
N GLY A 175 -14.64 6.46 -18.98
CA GLY A 175 -14.66 7.61 -18.08
C GLY A 175 -15.97 7.79 -17.31
N LYS A 176 -17.12 7.35 -17.87
CA LYS A 176 -18.42 7.39 -17.18
C LYS A 176 -18.45 6.37 -16.04
N LEU A 177 -17.98 5.14 -16.30
CA LEU A 177 -17.91 4.11 -15.27
C LEU A 177 -16.98 4.54 -14.13
N GLN A 178 -15.82 5.15 -14.46
CA GLN A 178 -14.90 5.70 -13.46
C GLN A 178 -15.56 6.76 -12.58
N GLN A 179 -16.39 7.64 -13.15
CA GLN A 179 -17.16 8.63 -12.37
C GLN A 179 -18.19 7.96 -11.45
N GLU A 180 -18.95 6.98 -11.96
CA GLU A 180 -19.92 6.22 -11.18
C GLU A 180 -19.26 5.47 -10.02
N THR A 181 -18.11 4.85 -10.24
CA THR A 181 -17.32 4.15 -9.21
C THR A 181 -16.79 5.13 -8.17
N LEU A 182 -16.28 6.29 -8.59
CA LEU A 182 -15.84 7.35 -7.67
C LEU A 182 -17.02 7.86 -6.80
N GLY A 183 -18.21 8.01 -7.38
CA GLY A 183 -19.40 8.41 -6.65
C GLY A 183 -19.75 7.43 -5.53
N LYS A 184 -19.71 6.12 -5.81
CA LYS A 184 -19.92 5.07 -4.80
C LYS A 184 -18.86 5.12 -3.70
N LEU A 185 -17.57 5.23 -4.09
CA LEU A 185 -16.47 5.33 -3.14
C LEU A 185 -16.61 6.53 -2.21
N GLY A 186 -16.97 7.71 -2.74
CA GLY A 186 -17.17 8.91 -1.94
C GLY A 186 -18.28 8.76 -0.90
N VAL A 187 -19.42 8.16 -1.27
CA VAL A 187 -20.48 7.85 -0.31
C VAL A 187 -20.02 6.85 0.74
N ASN A 188 -19.30 5.79 0.32
CA ASN A 188 -18.76 4.79 1.25
C ASN A 188 -17.77 5.41 2.23
N LEU A 189 -16.90 6.32 1.77
CA LEU A 189 -15.94 7.02 2.61
C LEU A 189 -16.63 7.89 3.65
N ILE A 190 -17.59 8.73 3.24
CA ILE A 190 -18.35 9.60 4.16
C ILE A 190 -19.13 8.76 5.16
N TYR A 191 -19.84 7.74 4.70
CA TYR A 191 -20.56 6.83 5.58
C TYR A 191 -19.63 6.09 6.55
N GLY A 192 -18.49 5.59 6.07
CA GLY A 192 -17.47 4.93 6.87
C GLY A 192 -16.89 5.84 7.95
N ALA A 193 -16.59 7.09 7.60
CA ALA A 193 -16.08 8.11 8.51
C ALA A 193 -17.02 8.36 9.71
N PHE A 194 -18.32 8.47 9.49
CA PHE A 194 -19.27 8.74 10.58
C PHE A 194 -19.77 7.49 11.33
N TYR A 195 -19.84 6.33 10.67
CA TYR A 195 -20.51 5.16 11.27
C TYR A 195 -19.61 3.93 11.47
N LYS A 196 -18.36 3.96 10.97
CA LYS A 196 -17.44 2.80 11.01
C LYS A 196 -16.02 3.17 11.46
N TYR A 197 -15.78 4.40 11.93
CA TYR A 197 -14.46 4.91 12.32
C TYR A 197 -13.81 4.14 13.47
N ASN A 198 -14.58 3.51 14.34
CA ASN A 198 -14.08 2.74 15.49
C ASN A 198 -13.28 1.47 15.12
N ASP A 199 -13.40 1.00 13.88
CA ASP A 199 -12.66 -0.15 13.36
C ASP A 199 -12.07 0.19 11.99
N PRO A 200 -10.90 0.84 11.93
CA PRO A 200 -10.24 1.23 10.68
C PRO A 200 -9.98 0.06 9.73
N LYS A 201 -9.64 -1.13 10.23
CA LYS A 201 -9.45 -2.33 9.39
C LYS A 201 -10.75 -2.76 8.71
N ARG A 202 -11.86 -2.67 9.42
CA ARG A 202 -13.17 -2.98 8.87
C ARG A 202 -13.67 -1.87 7.94
N LEU A 203 -13.35 -0.60 8.28
CA LEU A 203 -13.68 0.55 7.43
C LEU A 203 -13.11 0.38 6.01
N LEU A 204 -11.88 -0.11 5.87
CA LEU A 204 -11.30 -0.39 4.55
C LEU A 204 -12.21 -1.26 3.67
N ARG A 205 -12.78 -2.33 4.24
CA ARG A 205 -13.69 -3.22 3.49
C ARG A 205 -14.97 -2.53 3.08
N TYR A 206 -15.51 -1.63 3.92
CA TYR A 206 -16.70 -0.84 3.59
C TYR A 206 -16.49 0.14 2.44
N LEU A 207 -15.24 0.55 2.15
CA LEU A 207 -14.95 1.40 0.99
C LEU A 207 -15.32 0.70 -0.33
N TYR A 208 -15.26 -0.63 -0.37
CA TYR A 208 -15.61 -1.44 -1.54
C TYR A 208 -17.07 -1.93 -1.56
N ASP A 209 -17.92 -1.45 -0.66
CA ASP A 209 -19.35 -1.79 -0.75
C ASP A 209 -19.93 -1.34 -2.10
N HIS A 210 -20.48 -2.31 -2.85
CA HIS A 210 -20.99 -2.11 -4.22
C HIS A 210 -19.94 -1.66 -5.26
N ILE A 211 -18.67 -1.93 -4.98
CA ILE A 211 -17.53 -1.72 -5.89
C ILE A 211 -16.76 -3.02 -5.99
N ASP A 212 -16.51 -3.50 -7.20
CA ASP A 212 -15.70 -4.69 -7.43
C ASP A 212 -14.20 -4.33 -7.47
N ILE A 213 -13.34 -5.28 -7.11
CA ILE A 213 -11.87 -5.07 -7.05
C ILE A 213 -11.22 -4.86 -8.43
N ASP A 214 -11.92 -5.14 -9.50
CA ASP A 214 -11.51 -4.89 -10.89
C ASP A 214 -11.96 -3.52 -11.43
N GLN A 215 -12.74 -2.75 -10.66
CA GLN A 215 -13.14 -1.39 -11.01
C GLN A 215 -12.15 -0.35 -10.49
N LEU A 216 -11.63 -0.56 -9.29
CA LEU A 216 -10.83 0.42 -8.55
C LEU A 216 -9.69 -0.23 -7.79
N GLU A 217 -8.58 0.48 -7.67
CA GLU A 217 -7.45 0.19 -6.78
C GLU A 217 -7.32 1.34 -5.77
N ILE A 218 -7.14 1.00 -4.49
CA ILE A 218 -6.71 1.95 -3.46
C ILE A 218 -5.27 1.57 -3.10
N ASP A 219 -4.30 2.35 -3.55
CA ASP A 219 -2.87 2.06 -3.36
C ASP A 219 -2.22 2.84 -2.22
N THR A 220 -2.94 3.82 -1.66
CA THR A 220 -2.50 4.58 -0.48
C THR A 220 -3.69 4.95 0.39
N ILE A 221 -3.50 4.84 1.70
CA ILE A 221 -4.45 5.33 2.70
C ILE A 221 -3.70 5.94 3.87
N ASN A 222 -4.22 7.07 4.38
CA ASN A 222 -3.75 7.73 5.60
C ASN A 222 -4.93 8.09 6.49
N PHE A 223 -4.81 7.73 7.76
CA PHE A 223 -5.70 8.13 8.84
C PHE A 223 -4.94 9.10 9.77
N SER A 224 -5.57 10.18 10.17
CA SER A 224 -5.01 11.11 11.15
C SER A 224 -6.12 11.79 11.97
N GLY A 225 -5.74 12.38 13.10
CA GLY A 225 -6.65 13.04 14.03
C GLY A 225 -6.91 12.23 15.30
N PRO A 226 -7.69 12.81 16.25
CA PRO A 226 -7.86 12.26 17.60
C PRO A 226 -8.39 10.83 17.63
N ARG A 227 -9.33 10.48 16.75
CA ARG A 227 -9.93 9.14 16.68
C ARG A 227 -9.01 8.07 16.09
N PHE A 228 -7.91 8.51 15.49
CA PHE A 228 -6.94 7.65 14.82
C PHE A 228 -5.52 7.76 15.41
N ALA A 229 -5.38 8.31 16.64
CA ALA A 229 -4.09 8.50 17.28
C ALA A 229 -3.30 7.17 17.42
N ASP A 230 -4.00 6.06 17.64
CA ASP A 230 -3.41 4.73 17.80
C ASP A 230 -3.37 3.92 16.48
N VAL A 231 -3.72 4.53 15.35
CA VAL A 231 -3.74 3.84 14.06
C VAL A 231 -2.39 3.91 13.38
N ASP A 232 -1.75 2.78 13.20
CA ASP A 232 -0.54 2.68 12.38
C ASP A 232 -0.91 2.56 10.89
N ASN A 233 -0.58 3.60 10.12
CA ASN A 233 -0.87 3.64 8.69
C ASN A 233 -0.11 2.60 7.87
N ARG A 234 1.01 2.04 8.38
CA ARG A 234 1.72 0.92 7.75
C ARG A 234 0.88 -0.35 7.82
N LEU A 235 0.24 -0.61 8.98
CA LEU A 235 -0.70 -1.72 9.13
C LEU A 235 -1.92 -1.55 8.22
N MET A 236 -2.42 -0.33 8.07
CA MET A 236 -3.55 -0.07 7.14
C MET A 236 -3.13 -0.35 5.70
N SER A 237 -1.93 0.03 5.31
CA SER A 237 -1.37 -0.29 3.98
C SER A 237 -1.19 -1.80 3.78
N LEU A 238 -0.73 -2.54 4.80
CA LEU A 238 -0.72 -4.01 4.75
C LEU A 238 -2.13 -4.58 4.51
N GLN A 239 -3.18 -4.01 5.16
CA GLN A 239 -4.57 -4.44 4.94
C GLN A 239 -5.01 -4.21 3.48
N LEU A 240 -4.56 -3.14 2.81
CA LEU A 240 -4.86 -2.94 1.39
C LEU A 240 -4.38 -4.13 0.55
N VAL A 241 -3.14 -4.58 0.77
CA VAL A 241 -2.57 -5.73 0.04
C VAL A 241 -3.26 -7.04 0.44
N LYS A 242 -3.50 -7.27 1.75
CA LYS A 242 -4.24 -8.45 2.26
C LYS A 242 -5.63 -8.60 1.65
N ASN A 243 -6.34 -7.48 1.52
CA ASN A 243 -7.69 -7.45 0.98
C ASN A 243 -7.72 -7.35 -0.57
N ARG A 244 -6.56 -7.40 -1.24
CA ARG A 244 -6.42 -7.28 -2.71
C ARG A 244 -6.94 -5.95 -3.28
N MET A 245 -6.96 -4.91 -2.47
CA MET A 245 -7.31 -3.56 -2.89
C MET A 245 -6.21 -2.92 -3.72
N THR A 246 -4.96 -3.36 -3.50
CA THR A 246 -3.78 -3.09 -4.32
C THR A 246 -2.86 -4.31 -4.34
N ASP A 247 -1.96 -4.37 -5.30
CA ASP A 247 -0.96 -5.45 -5.39
C ASP A 247 0.30 -5.18 -4.58
N ALA A 248 0.63 -3.91 -4.33
CA ALA A 248 1.79 -3.54 -3.54
C ALA A 248 1.64 -2.16 -2.90
N VAL A 249 2.30 -1.98 -1.75
CA VAL A 249 2.46 -0.71 -1.02
C VAL A 249 3.92 -0.48 -0.72
N MET A 250 4.32 0.78 -0.55
CA MET A 250 5.72 1.15 -0.29
C MET A 250 5.85 2.09 0.89
N PHE A 251 6.99 1.97 1.59
CA PHE A 251 7.37 2.84 2.71
C PHE A 251 8.74 3.44 2.47
N ASP A 252 8.90 4.71 2.81
CA ASP A 252 10.20 5.36 2.79
C ASP A 252 11.05 4.98 4.02
N PRO A 253 12.34 5.37 4.08
CA PRO A 253 13.19 5.10 5.24
C PRO A 253 12.69 5.66 6.58
N THR A 254 11.73 6.58 6.58
CA THR A 254 11.10 7.10 7.80
C THR A 254 9.87 6.28 8.22
N GLY A 255 9.50 5.26 7.45
CA GLY A 255 8.32 4.44 7.65
C GLY A 255 7.01 5.06 7.15
N LYS A 256 7.06 6.18 6.43
CA LYS A 256 5.87 6.79 5.82
C LYS A 256 5.44 6.04 4.56
N ASN A 257 4.13 5.95 4.38
CA ASN A 257 3.56 5.50 3.11
C ASN A 257 3.99 6.43 1.98
N ILE A 258 4.47 5.85 0.89
CA ILE A 258 4.85 6.59 -0.32
C ILE A 258 4.11 6.03 -1.52
N LEU A 259 3.66 6.95 -2.39
CA LEU A 259 2.95 6.59 -3.60
C LEU A 259 3.93 5.96 -4.61
N PRO A 260 3.73 4.69 -5.04
CA PRO A 260 4.62 4.03 -5.99
C PRO A 260 4.85 4.84 -7.27
N ALA A 261 3.78 5.44 -7.82
CA ALA A 261 3.87 6.26 -9.03
C ALA A 261 4.81 7.47 -8.89
N ALA A 262 4.94 8.05 -7.69
CA ALA A 262 5.81 9.19 -7.46
C ALA A 262 7.29 8.78 -7.35
N VAL A 263 7.57 7.70 -6.63
CA VAL A 263 8.96 7.29 -6.31
C VAL A 263 9.61 6.44 -7.39
N LEU A 264 8.82 5.69 -8.17
CA LEU A 264 9.31 4.81 -9.25
C LEU A 264 9.48 5.55 -10.59
N TYR A 265 8.83 6.70 -10.76
CA TYR A 265 8.81 7.40 -12.05
C TYR A 265 10.21 7.81 -12.51
N LYS A 266 10.62 7.33 -13.69
CA LYS A 266 11.95 7.57 -14.30
C LYS A 266 13.14 7.16 -13.43
N LYS A 267 12.96 6.22 -12.48
CA LYS A 267 14.04 5.67 -11.66
C LYS A 267 14.55 4.35 -12.22
N ASN A 268 15.87 4.14 -12.14
CA ASN A 268 16.43 2.81 -12.21
C ASN A 268 16.06 2.07 -10.93
N ILE A 269 15.75 0.77 -11.01
CA ILE A 269 15.27 -0.01 -9.88
C ILE A 269 16.17 -1.21 -9.67
N LEU A 270 16.66 -1.37 -8.44
CA LEU A 270 17.27 -2.61 -7.97
C LEU A 270 16.39 -3.18 -6.86
N ALA A 271 15.81 -4.36 -7.05
CA ALA A 271 14.97 -4.98 -6.05
C ALA A 271 15.65 -6.19 -5.41
N LEU A 272 15.55 -6.26 -4.08
CA LEU A 272 15.98 -7.40 -3.27
C LEU A 272 14.73 -8.02 -2.62
N ARG A 273 14.40 -9.27 -2.97
CA ARG A 273 13.31 -10.00 -2.34
C ARG A 273 13.84 -10.90 -1.23
N GLY A 274 13.24 -10.81 -0.05
CA GLY A 274 13.61 -11.65 1.07
C GLY A 274 12.56 -11.70 2.18
N SER A 275 12.77 -12.59 3.13
CA SER A 275 11.93 -12.63 4.34
C SER A 275 12.35 -11.55 5.35
N PHE A 276 13.65 -11.20 5.40
CA PHE A 276 14.25 -10.23 6.34
C PHE A 276 13.79 -10.45 7.80
N ARG A 277 13.83 -11.70 8.25
CA ARG A 277 13.32 -12.15 9.53
C ARG A 277 14.42 -12.81 10.39
N PRO A 278 15.25 -12.01 11.05
CA PRO A 278 15.52 -10.59 10.82
C PRO A 278 16.36 -10.33 9.57
N VAL A 279 16.58 -9.05 9.26
CA VAL A 279 17.62 -8.62 8.33
C VAL A 279 18.99 -8.95 8.92
N THR A 280 19.90 -9.49 8.11
CA THR A 280 21.23 -9.96 8.54
C THR A 280 22.35 -9.31 7.73
N LYS A 281 23.62 -9.49 8.15
CA LYS A 281 24.79 -9.00 7.42
C LYS A 281 24.82 -9.48 5.97
N VAL A 282 24.37 -10.73 5.70
CA VAL A 282 24.32 -11.26 4.34
C VAL A 282 23.35 -10.47 3.44
N ASN A 283 22.25 -9.96 4.01
CA ASN A 283 21.31 -9.15 3.22
C ASN A 283 21.92 -7.79 2.86
N MET A 284 22.67 -7.19 3.78
CA MET A 284 23.32 -5.90 3.54
C MET A 284 24.52 -6.04 2.59
N ASP A 285 25.32 -7.09 2.72
CA ASP A 285 26.41 -7.37 1.77
C ASP A 285 25.87 -7.63 0.35
N MET A 286 24.81 -8.43 0.22
CA MET A 286 24.10 -8.61 -1.06
C MET A 286 23.62 -7.27 -1.63
N TYR A 287 23.03 -6.41 -0.81
CA TYR A 287 22.54 -5.09 -1.20
C TYR A 287 23.69 -4.21 -1.73
N GLU A 288 24.75 -4.04 -0.95
CA GLU A 288 25.85 -3.15 -1.27
C GLU A 288 26.58 -3.59 -2.55
N LYS A 289 26.90 -4.88 -2.65
CA LYS A 289 27.61 -5.45 -3.79
C LYS A 289 26.77 -5.44 -5.06
N SER A 290 25.49 -5.81 -4.97
CA SER A 290 24.59 -5.77 -6.12
C SER A 290 24.34 -4.34 -6.61
N LEU A 291 24.20 -3.37 -5.70
CA LEU A 291 24.05 -1.96 -6.07
C LEU A 291 25.28 -1.43 -6.80
N GLN A 292 26.48 -1.71 -6.30
CA GLN A 292 27.73 -1.31 -6.96
C GLN A 292 27.80 -1.89 -8.38
N MET A 293 27.57 -3.20 -8.53
CA MET A 293 27.59 -3.86 -9.83
C MET A 293 26.48 -3.35 -10.77
N PHE A 294 25.29 -3.04 -10.24
CA PHE A 294 24.18 -2.49 -11.01
C PHE A 294 24.52 -1.11 -11.58
N VAL A 295 25.11 -0.24 -10.76
CA VAL A 295 25.52 1.11 -11.17
C VAL A 295 26.64 1.04 -12.18
N ASP A 296 27.72 0.32 -11.90
CA ASP A 296 28.93 0.26 -12.74
C ASP A 296 28.66 -0.46 -14.06
N GLY A 297 28.00 -1.62 -14.00
CA GLY A 297 27.73 -2.47 -15.16
C GLY A 297 26.66 -1.93 -16.11
N ASN A 298 25.70 -1.16 -15.60
CA ASN A 298 24.63 -0.59 -16.40
C ASN A 298 24.86 0.89 -16.77
N LYS A 299 25.96 1.49 -16.31
CA LYS A 299 26.26 2.92 -16.52
C LYS A 299 25.11 3.83 -16.12
N VAL A 300 24.44 3.51 -15.00
CA VAL A 300 23.36 4.31 -14.42
C VAL A 300 23.90 5.19 -13.31
N LYS A 301 23.22 6.30 -13.04
CA LYS A 301 23.59 7.19 -11.94
C LYS A 301 23.02 6.67 -10.63
N LYS A 302 23.86 6.58 -9.60
CA LYS A 302 23.46 6.10 -8.27
C LYS A 302 22.31 6.94 -7.68
N GLU A 303 22.36 8.26 -7.83
CA GLU A 303 21.34 9.19 -7.36
C GLU A 303 19.98 9.04 -8.08
N ASN A 304 19.96 8.42 -9.25
CA ASN A 304 18.73 8.08 -9.97
C ASN A 304 18.34 6.62 -9.85
N THR A 305 18.93 5.89 -8.89
CA THR A 305 18.65 4.48 -8.63
C THR A 305 17.91 4.34 -7.31
N LEU A 306 16.74 3.69 -7.35
CA LEU A 306 15.98 3.30 -6.17
C LEU A 306 16.24 1.84 -5.85
N VAL A 307 16.66 1.58 -4.64
CA VAL A 307 16.76 0.21 -4.12
C VAL A 307 15.53 -0.11 -3.31
N ILE A 308 14.94 -1.27 -3.54
CA ILE A 308 13.69 -1.70 -2.92
C ILE A 308 13.91 -3.04 -2.23
N PHE A 309 13.64 -3.09 -0.93
CA PHE A 309 13.56 -4.32 -0.16
C PHE A 309 12.12 -4.82 -0.18
N GLU A 310 11.89 -5.91 -0.90
CA GLU A 310 10.55 -6.47 -1.11
C GLU A 310 10.28 -7.64 -0.16
N ILE A 311 9.19 -7.53 0.59
CA ILE A 311 8.61 -8.61 1.40
C ILE A 311 7.28 -9.01 0.77
N THR A 312 7.11 -10.28 0.41
CA THR A 312 5.84 -10.77 -0.11
C THR A 312 4.89 -11.18 1.02
N LEU A 313 3.57 -11.17 0.76
CA LEU A 313 2.59 -11.70 1.72
C LEU A 313 2.86 -13.15 2.09
N SER A 314 3.36 -13.97 1.15
CA SER A 314 3.76 -15.35 1.43
C SER A 314 4.92 -15.45 2.43
N ASN A 315 5.83 -14.49 2.44
CA ASN A 315 6.91 -14.39 3.42
C ASN A 315 6.43 -13.94 4.81
N LEU A 316 5.24 -13.33 4.89
CA LEU A 316 4.60 -12.93 6.16
C LEU A 316 3.71 -14.02 6.74
N SER A 317 3.27 -15.00 5.92
CA SER A 317 2.39 -16.09 6.33
C SER A 317 3.20 -17.25 6.92
N SER A 318 3.34 -17.33 8.22
CA SER A 318 3.82 -18.54 8.88
C SER A 318 2.62 -19.27 9.48
N GLY A 319 2.22 -20.40 8.85
CA GLY A 319 1.10 -21.22 9.35
C GLY A 319 -0.30 -20.79 8.94
N GLY A 320 -0.44 -19.96 7.89
CA GLY A 320 -1.75 -19.65 7.26
C GLY A 320 -2.27 -18.24 7.52
N GLU A 321 -1.98 -17.62 8.64
CA GLU A 321 -2.33 -16.23 8.94
C GLU A 321 -1.11 -15.31 8.86
N ILE A 322 -1.33 -14.04 8.47
CA ILE A 322 -0.28 -13.02 8.45
C ILE A 322 -0.14 -12.46 9.86
N ASP A 323 1.06 -12.61 10.41
CA ASP A 323 1.43 -12.00 11.68
C ASP A 323 1.75 -10.51 11.47
N GLU A 324 0.86 -9.65 11.94
CA GLU A 324 0.98 -8.20 11.79
C GLU A 324 2.12 -7.61 12.64
N ARG A 325 2.43 -8.24 13.80
CA ARG A 325 3.56 -7.82 14.64
C ARG A 325 4.87 -8.11 13.94
N ASP A 326 5.04 -9.31 13.44
CA ASP A 326 6.21 -9.72 12.66
C ASP A 326 6.41 -8.85 11.40
N PHE A 327 5.30 -8.42 10.76
CA PHE A 327 5.37 -7.45 9.68
C PHE A 327 5.97 -6.11 10.12
N MET A 328 5.46 -5.57 11.23
CA MET A 328 5.94 -4.29 11.75
C MET A 328 7.41 -4.35 12.11
N ASP A 329 7.83 -5.41 12.82
CA ASP A 329 9.22 -5.63 13.22
C ASP A 329 10.16 -5.59 11.99
N ARG A 330 9.81 -6.30 10.91
CA ARG A 330 10.62 -6.33 9.68
C ARG A 330 10.68 -4.99 8.97
N ALA A 331 9.52 -4.33 8.80
CA ALA A 331 9.45 -3.05 8.14
C ALA A 331 10.25 -1.98 8.90
N GLU A 332 10.14 -1.95 10.24
CA GLU A 332 10.83 -1.01 11.09
C GLU A 332 12.34 -1.18 11.02
N LEU A 333 12.85 -2.41 11.10
CA LEU A 333 14.28 -2.67 10.98
C LEU A 333 14.84 -2.28 9.62
N LEU A 334 14.14 -2.56 8.52
CA LEU A 334 14.60 -2.17 7.19
C LEU A 334 14.59 -0.65 7.00
N CYS A 335 13.53 0.02 7.46
CA CYS A 335 13.44 1.49 7.41
C CYS A 335 14.57 2.14 8.24
N SER A 336 14.88 1.61 9.43
CA SER A 336 15.96 2.13 10.29
C SER A 336 17.35 2.01 9.65
N LEU A 337 17.53 1.06 8.73
CA LEU A 337 18.73 0.93 7.89
C LEU A 337 18.73 1.86 6.67
N GLY A 338 17.76 2.78 6.57
CA GLY A 338 17.65 3.71 5.46
C GLY A 338 17.09 3.10 4.18
N GLN A 339 16.40 1.96 4.25
CA GLN A 339 15.92 1.24 3.08
C GLN A 339 14.47 1.60 2.73
N THR A 340 14.17 1.63 1.43
CA THR A 340 12.78 1.67 0.94
C THR A 340 12.21 0.27 0.95
N VAL A 341 11.07 0.10 1.62
CA VAL A 341 10.41 -1.20 1.79
C VAL A 341 9.18 -1.29 0.89
N MET A 342 8.99 -2.43 0.23
CA MET A 342 7.79 -2.75 -0.53
C MET A 342 7.15 -4.02 0.02
N ILE A 343 5.86 -3.98 0.26
CA ILE A 343 5.05 -5.15 0.57
C ILE A 343 4.20 -5.49 -0.64
N SER A 344 4.25 -6.73 -1.10
CA SER A 344 3.56 -7.16 -2.31
C SER A 344 2.82 -8.50 -2.13
N ASN A 345 1.86 -8.76 -3.02
CA ASN A 345 1.25 -10.07 -3.16
C ASN A 345 1.84 -10.89 -4.34
N PHE A 346 2.96 -10.44 -4.92
CA PHE A 346 3.59 -11.08 -6.06
C PHE A 346 4.32 -12.36 -5.63
N GLN A 347 3.84 -13.51 -6.05
CA GLN A 347 4.54 -14.78 -5.83
C GLN A 347 5.72 -14.92 -6.79
N GLU A 348 5.50 -14.62 -8.07
CA GLU A 348 6.47 -14.79 -9.13
C GLU A 348 7.24 -13.49 -9.42
N TYR A 349 8.53 -13.61 -9.71
CA TYR A 349 9.41 -12.46 -9.96
C TYR A 349 9.04 -11.65 -11.21
N TYR A 350 8.47 -12.29 -12.25
CA TYR A 350 8.05 -11.55 -13.46
C TYR A 350 6.95 -10.52 -13.15
N LYS A 351 6.07 -10.79 -12.17
CA LYS A 351 5.01 -9.86 -11.75
C LYS A 351 5.57 -8.59 -11.12
N VAL A 352 6.65 -8.71 -10.34
CA VAL A 352 7.35 -7.54 -9.80
C VAL A 352 7.91 -6.66 -10.91
N VAL A 353 8.51 -7.29 -11.92
CA VAL A 353 9.07 -6.57 -13.08
C VAL A 353 7.98 -5.92 -13.91
N GLU A 354 6.86 -6.61 -14.15
CA GLU A 354 5.67 -6.03 -14.79
C GLU A 354 5.13 -4.85 -13.99
N TYR A 355 5.05 -4.97 -12.66
CA TYR A 355 4.61 -3.88 -11.80
C TYR A 355 5.51 -2.65 -11.94
N PHE A 356 6.81 -2.79 -11.82
CA PHE A 356 7.74 -1.67 -12.00
C PHE A 356 7.69 -1.08 -13.42
N SER A 357 7.47 -1.92 -14.43
CA SER A 357 7.37 -1.49 -15.84
C SER A 357 6.18 -0.57 -16.13
N ASN A 358 5.16 -0.56 -15.25
CA ASN A 358 4.04 0.37 -15.33
C ASN A 358 4.45 1.81 -14.97
N TYR A 359 5.55 2.00 -14.22
CA TYR A 359 5.97 3.29 -13.68
C TYR A 359 7.27 3.82 -14.30
N THR A 360 8.20 2.93 -14.66
CA THR A 360 9.49 3.34 -15.22
C THR A 360 9.85 2.58 -16.49
N LYS A 361 10.59 3.27 -17.36
CA LYS A 361 11.22 2.68 -18.54
C LYS A 361 12.73 2.50 -18.37
N GLU A 362 13.25 2.88 -17.22
CA GLU A 362 14.67 2.82 -16.89
C GLU A 362 15.13 1.38 -16.59
N ARG A 363 16.41 1.23 -16.28
CA ARG A 363 17.05 -0.08 -16.00
C ARG A 363 16.47 -0.72 -14.75
N MET A 364 16.34 -2.05 -14.79
CA MET A 364 15.93 -2.86 -13.65
C MET A 364 16.91 -3.99 -13.39
N GLY A 365 17.10 -4.31 -12.11
CA GLY A 365 17.89 -5.44 -11.64
C GLY A 365 17.21 -6.13 -10.46
N LEU A 366 17.48 -7.42 -10.31
CA LEU A 366 17.08 -8.21 -9.16
C LEU A 366 18.33 -8.78 -8.48
N ALA A 367 18.45 -8.61 -7.17
CA ALA A 367 19.46 -9.28 -6.37
C ALA A 367 18.83 -10.50 -5.70
N LEU A 368 19.36 -11.68 -5.98
CA LEU A 368 18.81 -12.97 -5.55
C LEU A 368 19.90 -13.84 -4.95
N GLY A 369 19.56 -14.62 -3.92
CA GLY A 369 20.37 -15.77 -3.49
C GLY A 369 20.13 -16.99 -4.39
N VAL A 370 21.03 -17.97 -4.31
CA VAL A 370 21.02 -19.20 -5.14
C VAL A 370 19.68 -19.93 -5.06
N ASN A 371 19.12 -20.12 -3.86
CA ASN A 371 17.84 -20.83 -3.70
C ASN A 371 16.68 -20.10 -4.40
N ASN A 372 16.64 -18.78 -4.31
CA ASN A 372 15.63 -17.98 -5.00
C ASN A 372 15.77 -18.08 -6.52
N LEU A 373 17.01 -18.12 -7.04
CA LEU A 373 17.22 -18.31 -8.47
C LEU A 373 16.78 -19.71 -8.94
N ILE A 374 17.00 -20.75 -8.14
CA ILE A 374 16.51 -22.10 -8.44
C ILE A 374 14.98 -22.09 -8.53
N ASP A 375 14.29 -21.41 -7.59
CA ASP A 375 12.83 -21.27 -7.62
C ASP A 375 12.34 -20.51 -8.86
N VAL A 376 13.08 -19.50 -9.35
CA VAL A 376 12.77 -18.80 -10.62
C VAL A 376 12.73 -19.78 -11.80
N PHE A 377 13.58 -20.82 -11.80
CA PHE A 377 13.62 -21.84 -12.83
C PHE A 377 12.73 -23.07 -12.53
N ASP A 378 11.79 -22.98 -11.59
CA ASP A 378 10.83 -24.07 -11.32
C ASP A 378 9.51 -23.84 -12.07
N GLU A 379 9.22 -24.71 -13.04
CA GLU A 379 8.02 -24.67 -13.90
C GLU A 379 6.71 -24.65 -13.12
N LYS A 380 6.69 -25.16 -11.89
CA LYS A 380 5.46 -25.24 -11.08
C LYS A 380 4.79 -23.88 -10.87
N TYR A 381 5.59 -22.79 -10.79
CA TYR A 381 5.10 -21.44 -10.58
C TYR A 381 4.43 -20.83 -11.83
N TYR A 382 4.61 -21.43 -13.02
CA TYR A 382 4.18 -20.82 -14.29
C TYR A 382 3.12 -21.64 -15.04
N ARG A 383 2.59 -22.71 -14.42
CA ARG A 383 1.59 -23.61 -15.04
C ARG A 383 0.28 -22.92 -15.42
N HIS A 384 -0.02 -21.79 -14.79
CA HIS A 384 -1.21 -20.98 -15.06
C HIS A 384 -1.08 -20.10 -16.33
N LEU A 385 0.14 -19.91 -16.84
CA LEU A 385 0.41 -19.15 -18.06
C LEU A 385 0.28 -20.04 -19.30
N SER A 386 -0.33 -19.52 -20.37
CA SER A 386 -0.50 -20.26 -21.63
C SER A 386 0.84 -20.64 -22.27
N GLY A 387 1.84 -19.76 -22.18
CA GLY A 387 3.21 -20.00 -22.64
C GLY A 387 4.15 -20.57 -21.56
N GLY A 388 3.61 -20.91 -20.38
CA GLY A 388 4.37 -21.45 -19.26
C GLY A 388 5.56 -20.58 -18.85
N ILE A 389 6.68 -21.25 -18.53
CA ILE A 389 7.90 -20.56 -18.10
C ILE A 389 8.49 -19.63 -19.17
N LEU A 390 8.31 -19.92 -20.45
CA LEU A 390 8.83 -19.07 -21.53
C LEU A 390 8.10 -17.73 -21.59
N GLU A 391 6.79 -17.72 -21.38
CA GLU A 391 6.03 -16.48 -21.27
C GLU A 391 6.48 -15.66 -20.05
N ALA A 392 6.64 -16.32 -18.90
CA ALA A 392 7.13 -15.66 -17.68
C ALA A 392 8.52 -15.05 -17.89
N PHE A 393 9.43 -15.75 -18.58
CA PHE A 393 10.79 -15.28 -18.82
C PHE A 393 10.85 -14.16 -19.86
N GLY A 394 9.99 -14.16 -20.86
CA GLY A 394 9.81 -13.03 -21.76
C GLY A 394 9.44 -11.73 -21.02
N LYS A 395 8.60 -11.86 -19.98
CA LYS A 395 8.20 -10.75 -19.09
C LYS A 395 9.29 -10.39 -18.08
N LEU A 396 9.93 -11.38 -17.46
CA LEU A 396 10.96 -11.20 -16.45
C LEU A 396 12.21 -10.49 -17.01
N PHE A 397 12.74 -10.98 -18.13
CA PHE A 397 13.96 -10.42 -18.75
C PHE A 397 13.69 -9.27 -19.73
N TYR A 398 12.54 -8.63 -19.57
CA TYR A 398 12.17 -7.46 -20.33
C TYR A 398 13.16 -6.30 -20.13
N ARG A 399 13.42 -5.52 -21.17
CA ARG A 399 14.32 -4.35 -21.15
C ARG A 399 15.71 -4.59 -20.56
N ASP A 400 16.30 -5.73 -20.89
CA ASP A 400 17.65 -6.07 -20.44
C ASP A 400 17.82 -6.16 -18.91
N LEU A 401 16.75 -6.58 -18.20
CA LEU A 401 16.85 -6.91 -16.78
C LEU A 401 18.00 -7.90 -16.53
N LYS A 402 18.74 -7.68 -15.44
CA LYS A 402 19.80 -8.56 -14.97
C LYS A 402 19.52 -9.04 -13.56
N VAL A 403 19.89 -10.29 -13.33
CA VAL A 403 19.87 -10.91 -12.00
C VAL A 403 21.30 -10.90 -11.46
N PHE A 404 21.52 -10.29 -10.29
CA PHE A 404 22.75 -10.32 -9.54
C PHE A 404 22.64 -11.45 -8.53
N LEU A 405 23.44 -12.50 -8.75
CA LEU A 405 23.38 -13.71 -7.95
C LEU A 405 24.37 -13.64 -6.80
N TYR A 406 23.85 -13.61 -5.57
CA TYR A 406 24.66 -13.73 -4.37
C TYR A 406 24.89 -15.22 -4.08
N PRO A 407 26.17 -15.65 -3.90
CA PRO A 407 26.51 -17.05 -3.71
C PRO A 407 26.02 -17.58 -2.36
N MET A 408 26.03 -18.89 -2.20
CA MET A 408 25.83 -19.58 -0.93
C MET A 408 26.90 -20.63 -0.71
N GLU A 409 27.15 -21.02 0.53
CA GLU A 409 28.01 -22.16 0.89
C GLU A 409 27.13 -23.39 1.12
N ASP A 410 27.49 -24.54 0.53
CA ASP A 410 26.82 -25.80 0.77
C ASP A 410 27.33 -26.49 2.07
N GLU A 411 26.79 -27.65 2.41
CA GLU A 411 27.14 -28.39 3.63
C GLU A 411 28.61 -28.85 3.63
N ASP A 412 29.21 -29.02 2.45
CA ASP A 412 30.63 -29.44 2.25
C ASP A 412 31.59 -28.24 2.25
N GLY A 413 31.11 -27.02 2.39
CA GLY A 413 31.88 -25.78 2.38
C GLY A 413 32.23 -25.26 0.97
N ASN A 414 31.58 -25.78 -0.10
CA ASN A 414 31.76 -25.29 -1.45
C ASN A 414 30.91 -24.08 -1.73
N VAL A 415 31.46 -23.11 -2.45
CA VAL A 415 30.70 -21.94 -2.90
C VAL A 415 29.86 -22.29 -4.13
N ILE A 416 28.57 -22.15 -4.00
CA ILE A 416 27.58 -22.34 -5.07
C ILE A 416 27.29 -20.98 -5.72
N ASN A 417 27.45 -20.93 -7.05
CA ASN A 417 27.24 -19.76 -7.89
C ASN A 417 26.56 -20.14 -9.22
N SER A 418 26.53 -19.23 -10.20
CA SER A 418 25.88 -19.47 -11.50
C SER A 418 26.48 -20.62 -12.30
N GLN A 419 27.74 -20.99 -12.05
CA GLN A 419 28.45 -22.01 -12.82
C GLN A 419 28.16 -23.44 -12.35
N ASN A 420 27.86 -23.62 -11.06
CA ASN A 420 27.74 -24.93 -10.43
C ASN A 420 26.39 -25.19 -9.75
N LEU A 421 25.46 -24.18 -9.67
CA LEU A 421 24.14 -24.42 -9.15
C LEU A 421 23.36 -25.45 -9.97
N LYS A 422 22.50 -26.22 -9.30
CA LYS A 422 21.71 -27.28 -9.91
C LYS A 422 20.25 -26.84 -10.06
N VAL A 423 19.84 -26.54 -11.28
CA VAL A 423 18.41 -26.39 -11.64
C VAL A 423 17.84 -27.76 -12.03
N HIS A 424 16.50 -27.87 -12.07
CA HIS A 424 15.84 -29.08 -12.53
C HIS A 424 16.38 -29.51 -13.93
N PRO A 425 16.64 -30.81 -14.19
CA PRO A 425 17.27 -31.25 -15.43
C PRO A 425 16.64 -30.74 -16.72
N ARG A 426 15.29 -30.64 -16.76
CA ARG A 426 14.55 -30.05 -17.91
C ARG A 426 14.86 -28.59 -18.15
N MET A 427 15.26 -27.84 -17.12
CA MET A 427 15.55 -26.40 -17.20
C MET A 427 17.01 -26.10 -17.48
N LYS A 428 17.87 -27.11 -17.50
CA LYS A 428 19.32 -26.95 -17.58
C LYS A 428 19.76 -26.13 -18.81
N GLU A 429 19.22 -26.44 -19.98
CA GLU A 429 19.64 -25.74 -21.21
C GLU A 429 19.05 -24.31 -21.28
N LEU A 430 17.83 -24.12 -20.78
CA LEU A 430 17.22 -22.80 -20.64
C LEU A 430 18.04 -21.93 -19.68
N TYR A 431 18.43 -22.48 -18.53
CA TYR A 431 19.29 -21.78 -17.56
C TYR A 431 20.63 -21.36 -18.19
N LYS A 432 21.31 -22.29 -18.89
CA LYS A 432 22.56 -22.01 -19.60
C LYS A 432 22.41 -20.87 -20.62
N PHE A 433 21.28 -20.85 -21.35
CA PHE A 433 21.01 -19.76 -22.29
C PHE A 433 21.01 -18.39 -21.61
N PHE A 434 20.33 -18.24 -20.46
CA PHE A 434 20.29 -16.97 -19.74
C PHE A 434 21.63 -16.63 -19.08
N ALA A 435 22.32 -17.59 -18.49
CA ALA A 435 23.63 -17.39 -17.90
C ALA A 435 24.67 -16.97 -18.94
N TYR A 436 24.73 -17.68 -20.10
CA TYR A 436 25.63 -17.38 -21.20
C TYR A 436 25.39 -15.98 -21.81
N ASN A 437 24.14 -15.55 -21.88
CA ASN A 437 23.77 -14.23 -22.39
C ASN A 437 23.90 -13.10 -21.34
N GLY A 438 24.56 -13.36 -20.21
CA GLY A 438 24.81 -12.35 -19.18
C GLY A 438 23.55 -11.82 -18.49
N LYS A 439 22.48 -12.62 -18.45
CA LYS A 439 21.25 -12.26 -17.72
C LYS A 439 21.35 -12.61 -16.24
N VAL A 440 22.22 -13.55 -15.89
CA VAL A 440 22.60 -13.90 -14.52
C VAL A 440 24.08 -13.56 -14.34
N ILE A 441 24.38 -12.73 -13.36
CA ILE A 441 25.74 -12.20 -13.10
C ILE A 441 26.08 -12.54 -11.65
N ASP A 442 27.18 -13.28 -11.44
CA ASP A 442 27.64 -13.59 -10.10
C ASP A 442 28.19 -12.36 -9.37
N ILE A 443 27.81 -12.19 -8.12
CA ILE A 443 28.49 -11.31 -7.19
C ILE A 443 29.74 -12.02 -6.71
N THR A 444 30.91 -11.53 -7.10
CA THR A 444 32.23 -12.16 -6.83
C THR A 444 32.96 -11.54 -5.67
N ASP A 445 32.70 -10.25 -5.38
CA ASP A 445 33.24 -9.52 -4.23
C ASP A 445 32.24 -9.60 -3.08
N PHE A 446 32.37 -10.61 -2.20
CA PHE A 446 31.47 -10.84 -1.07
C PHE A 446 32.27 -11.26 0.17
N GLU A 447 31.73 -11.01 1.35
CA GLU A 447 32.32 -11.42 2.61
C GLU A 447 32.03 -12.90 2.87
N ARG A 448 33.08 -13.76 2.81
CA ARG A 448 32.89 -15.22 2.90
C ARG A 448 32.24 -15.67 4.20
N ASP A 449 32.52 -15.01 5.32
CA ASP A 449 31.94 -15.36 6.62
C ASP A 449 30.42 -15.11 6.65
N ASN A 450 29.91 -14.20 5.82
CA ASN A 450 28.47 -13.95 5.70
C ASN A 450 27.73 -15.13 5.07
N LEU A 451 28.37 -15.97 4.22
CA LEU A 451 27.72 -17.11 3.58
C LEU A 451 27.15 -18.15 4.56
N LYS A 452 27.65 -18.15 5.81
CA LYS A 452 27.22 -19.04 6.89
C LYS A 452 26.02 -18.51 7.68
N ILE A 453 25.58 -17.27 7.40
CA ILE A 453 24.50 -16.62 8.13
C ILE A 453 23.15 -16.97 7.49
N PHE A 454 22.31 -17.70 8.21
CA PHE A 454 20.96 -18.05 7.79
C PHE A 454 19.93 -17.33 8.68
N SER A 455 19.09 -16.48 8.15
CA SER A 455 18.11 -15.68 8.91
C SER A 455 17.22 -16.54 9.81
N ARG A 456 16.83 -17.75 9.36
CA ARG A 456 16.03 -18.68 10.19
C ARG A 456 16.78 -19.15 11.44
N LYS A 457 18.09 -19.35 11.33
CA LYS A 457 18.96 -19.74 12.44
C LYS A 457 19.11 -18.59 13.43
N VAL A 458 19.32 -17.39 12.89
CA VAL A 458 19.40 -16.16 13.70
C VAL A 458 18.09 -15.89 14.43
N LEU A 459 16.94 -16.03 13.76
CA LEU A 459 15.63 -15.91 14.39
C LEU A 459 15.46 -16.88 15.57
N LYS A 460 15.86 -18.13 15.38
CA LYS A 460 15.82 -19.14 16.44
C LYS A 460 16.69 -18.74 17.63
N MET A 461 17.91 -18.27 17.36
CA MET A 461 18.82 -17.80 18.43
C MET A 461 18.23 -16.63 19.21
N ILE A 462 17.55 -15.68 18.54
CA ILE A 462 16.86 -14.54 19.18
C ILE A 462 15.73 -15.05 20.08
N SER A 463 14.81 -15.86 19.53
CA SER A 463 13.64 -16.35 20.25
C SER A 463 13.97 -17.29 21.41
N GLU A 464 15.11 -18.00 21.36
CA GLU A 464 15.62 -18.88 22.42
C GLU A 464 16.66 -18.19 23.31
N ASN A 465 16.92 -16.90 23.09
CA ASN A 465 17.91 -16.09 23.81
C ASN A 465 19.32 -16.71 23.83
N GLN A 466 19.71 -17.35 22.74
CA GLN A 466 21.06 -17.94 22.58
C GLN A 466 22.10 -16.83 22.34
N PRO A 467 23.32 -16.93 22.88
CA PRO A 467 24.33 -15.89 22.68
C PRO A 467 24.89 -15.86 21.26
N GLY A 468 25.38 -14.68 20.81
CA GLY A 468 26.18 -14.51 19.60
C GLY A 468 25.42 -14.13 18.33
N TRP A 469 24.09 -14.02 18.38
CA TRP A 469 23.30 -13.58 17.23
C TRP A 469 23.51 -12.11 16.88
N GLU A 470 23.91 -11.28 17.85
CA GLU A 470 24.15 -9.85 17.66
C GLU A 470 25.22 -9.59 16.59
N GLY A 471 26.30 -10.42 16.60
CA GLY A 471 27.39 -10.37 15.64
C GLY A 471 27.00 -10.71 14.19
N LEU A 472 25.82 -11.30 13.97
CA LEU A 472 25.29 -11.72 12.67
C LEU A 472 24.41 -10.66 12.02
N LEU A 473 24.07 -9.60 12.77
CA LEU A 473 23.18 -8.52 12.32
C LEU A 473 23.94 -7.26 11.90
N PRO A 474 23.35 -6.40 11.08
CA PRO A 474 23.87 -5.05 10.85
C PRO A 474 23.95 -4.24 12.14
N SER A 475 24.83 -3.22 12.15
CA SER A 475 25.02 -2.34 13.31
C SER A 475 23.70 -1.66 13.71
N GLY A 476 23.43 -1.57 15.01
CA GLY A 476 22.23 -0.94 15.58
C GLY A 476 20.97 -1.83 15.62
N ILE A 477 20.94 -2.91 14.84
CA ILE A 477 19.75 -3.77 14.74
C ILE A 477 19.57 -4.61 16.01
N ALA A 478 20.68 -5.08 16.59
CA ALA A 478 20.61 -5.88 17.82
C ALA A 478 20.05 -5.06 19.00
N GLU A 479 20.46 -3.80 19.11
CA GLU A 479 19.98 -2.87 20.12
C GLU A 479 18.48 -2.59 19.96
N MET A 480 17.99 -2.42 18.74
CA MET A 480 16.56 -2.25 18.47
C MET A 480 15.77 -3.49 18.86
N ILE A 481 16.22 -4.68 18.44
CA ILE A 481 15.56 -5.95 18.78
C ILE A 481 15.43 -6.10 20.31
N LYS A 482 16.49 -5.79 21.06
CA LYS A 482 16.49 -5.89 22.53
C LYS A 482 15.59 -4.84 23.17
N LYS A 483 15.66 -3.59 22.71
CA LYS A 483 14.89 -2.46 23.24
C LYS A 483 13.38 -2.64 23.02
N ASP A 484 13.00 -3.03 21.81
CA ASP A 484 11.60 -3.04 21.39
C ASP A 484 10.98 -4.45 21.42
N HIS A 485 11.72 -5.44 21.98
CA HIS A 485 11.31 -6.85 22.14
C HIS A 485 10.83 -7.49 20.83
N LEU A 486 11.56 -7.24 19.73
CA LEU A 486 11.18 -7.74 18.41
C LEU A 486 11.46 -9.24 18.27
N PHE A 487 10.75 -9.90 17.37
CA PHE A 487 10.91 -11.32 17.02
C PHE A 487 10.85 -12.29 18.23
N GLY A 488 10.14 -11.91 19.28
CA GLY A 488 9.97 -12.74 20.48
C GLY A 488 11.17 -12.72 21.42
N PHE A 489 12.09 -11.76 21.27
CA PHE A 489 13.15 -11.54 22.25
C PHE A 489 12.57 -11.17 23.61
N ASP A 490 12.97 -11.88 24.70
CA ASP A 490 12.52 -11.61 26.06
C ASP A 490 13.71 -11.47 27.03
N ASN A 491 13.86 -10.28 27.62
CA ASN A 491 14.92 -9.99 28.59
C ASN A 491 14.77 -10.78 29.92
N LYS A 492 13.58 -11.29 30.26
CA LYS A 492 13.32 -11.93 31.54
C LYS A 492 14.06 -13.25 31.78
N ILE A 493 14.57 -13.86 30.71
CA ILE A 493 15.35 -15.11 30.80
C ILE A 493 16.79 -14.83 31.27
N LEU A 494 17.34 -13.63 31.03
CA LEU A 494 18.71 -13.26 31.42
C LEU A 494 18.85 -12.85 32.89
N GLU A 495 17.76 -12.50 33.59
CA GLU A 495 17.81 -12.12 35.01
C GLU A 495 17.75 -13.33 35.98
N ASN A 496 17.57 -14.53 35.42
CA ASN A 496 17.46 -15.78 36.20
C ASN A 496 18.65 -16.75 35.96
N VAL A 497 19.77 -16.31 35.41
CA VAL A 497 21.06 -17.04 35.29
C VAL A 497 22.15 -16.21 36.01
#